data_107bf0520266703cfd7732f2ba1f5aaf
#
_entry.id   107bf0520266703cfd7732f2ba1f5aaf
#
_cell.length_a   1.000
_cell.length_b   1.000
_cell.length_c   1.000
_cell.angle_alpha   90.00
_cell.angle_beta   90.00
_cell.angle_gamma   90.00
#
_symmetry.space_group_name_H-M   'P 1'
#
loop_
_entity.id
_entity.type
_entity.pdbx_description
1 polymer ?
#
loop_
_entity_poly.entity_id
_entity_poly.type
_entity_poly.pdbx_seq_one_letter_code
_entity_poly.pdbx_strand_id
1 'polypeptide(L)'
;NRLDLVGPIVEQPEYNLFSRHKVESEFVPLYNTYGIGLTTWSPIASGVLTGKYSKGNIPAESRFALDNYKNLANRSLVDDTLRKVNGLKPIASELGVSMAQLGIAWCASNPNVSSVITGATKESQIVENMKALEVVPLLTPEVLEKIEAVVQSKPKRLESYR
;
A
#
# COMPACT_ATOMS: atom_id res chain seq x y z
N ASN A 1 -17.48 -22.07 -14.52
CA ASN A 1 -18.67 -22.91 -14.27
C ASN A 1 -19.43 -23.32 -15.54
N ARG A 2 -19.77 -22.39 -16.47
CA ARG A 2 -20.52 -22.75 -17.70
C ARG A 2 -19.73 -23.65 -18.65
N LEU A 3 -18.40 -23.58 -18.62
CA LEU A 3 -17.50 -24.36 -19.47
C LEU A 3 -16.75 -25.45 -18.69
N ASP A 4 -17.07 -25.66 -17.43
CA ASP A 4 -16.40 -26.60 -16.52
C ASP A 4 -14.88 -26.40 -16.44
N LEU A 5 -14.44 -25.14 -16.55
CA LEU A 5 -13.04 -24.76 -16.46
C LEU A 5 -12.70 -24.25 -15.05
N VAL A 6 -11.46 -24.48 -14.63
CA VAL A 6 -10.90 -23.91 -13.41
C VAL A 6 -10.69 -22.41 -13.61
N GLY A 7 -11.33 -21.59 -12.80
CA GLY A 7 -11.16 -20.14 -12.84
C GLY A 7 -9.95 -19.65 -12.03
N PRO A 8 -9.61 -18.35 -12.13
CA PRO A 8 -8.60 -17.73 -11.27
C PRO A 8 -9.00 -17.84 -9.78
N ILE A 9 -8.01 -18.14 -8.93
CA ILE A 9 -8.19 -18.22 -7.47
C ILE A 9 -7.48 -17.07 -6.74
N VAL A 10 -6.61 -16.35 -7.43
CA VAL A 10 -5.80 -15.24 -6.89
C VAL A 10 -5.67 -14.14 -7.94
N GLU A 11 -5.56 -12.91 -7.46
CA GLU A 11 -5.20 -11.74 -8.26
C GLU A 11 -4.01 -11.03 -7.60
N GLN A 12 -3.17 -10.39 -8.43
CA GLN A 12 -1.98 -9.68 -7.97
C GLN A 12 -2.05 -8.18 -8.32
N PRO A 13 -2.84 -7.38 -7.59
CA PRO A 13 -2.97 -5.95 -7.85
C PRO A 13 -1.89 -5.13 -7.15
N GLU A 14 -1.64 -3.92 -7.68
CA GLU A 14 -1.03 -2.87 -6.88
C GLU A 14 -1.95 -2.49 -5.72
N TYR A 15 -1.39 -2.42 -4.49
CA TYR A 15 -2.16 -2.00 -3.33
C TYR A 15 -1.27 -1.27 -2.32
N ASN A 16 -1.63 -0.05 -2.03
CA ASN A 16 -0.99 0.81 -1.03
C ASN A 16 -1.93 1.96 -0.66
N LEU A 17 -1.52 2.82 0.26
CA LEU A 17 -2.30 3.97 0.74
C LEU A 17 -2.75 4.96 -0.36
N PHE A 18 -2.17 4.91 -1.56
CA PHE A 18 -2.54 5.78 -2.69
C PHE A 18 -3.28 5.03 -3.80
N SER A 19 -3.08 3.71 -3.93
CA SER A 19 -3.65 2.86 -4.97
C SER A 19 -4.60 1.83 -4.34
N ARG A 20 -5.89 2.16 -4.18
CA ARG A 20 -6.87 1.36 -3.44
C ARG A 20 -8.05 0.88 -4.27
N HIS A 21 -8.32 1.54 -5.40
CA HIS A 21 -9.58 1.41 -6.12
C HIS A 21 -9.89 -0.02 -6.56
N LYS A 22 -8.92 -0.74 -7.14
CA LYS A 22 -9.12 -2.14 -7.54
C LYS A 22 -9.52 -3.03 -6.37
N VAL A 23 -8.74 -2.97 -5.29
CA VAL A 23 -8.90 -3.86 -4.13
C VAL A 23 -10.16 -3.55 -3.33
N GLU A 24 -10.46 -2.27 -3.10
CA GLU A 24 -11.53 -1.86 -2.18
C GLU A 24 -12.84 -1.47 -2.89
N SER A 25 -12.88 -1.50 -4.23
CA SER A 25 -14.08 -1.20 -5.00
C SER A 25 -14.35 -2.25 -6.09
N GLU A 26 -13.48 -2.38 -7.10
CA GLU A 26 -13.73 -3.24 -8.25
C GLU A 26 -13.80 -4.73 -7.88
N PHE A 27 -12.92 -5.21 -6.99
CA PHE A 27 -12.81 -6.63 -6.64
C PHE A 27 -13.75 -7.08 -5.52
N VAL A 28 -14.44 -6.16 -4.83
CA VAL A 28 -15.36 -6.49 -3.73
C VAL A 28 -16.38 -7.56 -4.11
N PRO A 29 -17.04 -7.53 -5.29
CA PRO A 29 -17.95 -8.60 -5.68
C PRO A 29 -17.28 -9.97 -5.86
N LEU A 30 -15.99 -10.00 -6.20
CA LEU A 30 -15.25 -11.24 -6.45
C LEU A 30 -14.91 -11.98 -5.16
N TYR A 31 -14.63 -11.25 -4.07
CA TYR A 31 -14.35 -11.85 -2.76
C TYR A 31 -15.52 -12.69 -2.26
N ASN A 32 -16.73 -12.11 -2.31
CA ASN A 32 -17.93 -12.77 -1.82
C ASN A 32 -18.41 -13.89 -2.73
N THR A 33 -18.26 -13.73 -4.05
CA THR A 33 -18.81 -14.68 -5.04
C THR A 33 -17.87 -15.85 -5.30
N TYR A 34 -16.56 -15.61 -5.32
CA TYR A 34 -15.58 -16.61 -5.79
C TYR A 34 -14.49 -16.90 -4.75
N GLY A 35 -14.44 -16.19 -3.64
CA GLY A 35 -13.40 -16.39 -2.62
C GLY A 35 -11.98 -16.06 -3.12
N ILE A 36 -11.84 -15.14 -4.09
CA ILE A 36 -10.54 -14.75 -4.63
C ILE A 36 -9.67 -14.13 -3.53
N GLY A 37 -8.44 -14.65 -3.38
CA GLY A 37 -7.41 -14.05 -2.54
C GLY A 37 -6.56 -13.05 -3.32
N LEU A 38 -5.81 -12.21 -2.61
CA LEU A 38 -4.91 -11.23 -3.21
C LEU A 38 -3.46 -11.45 -2.76
N THR A 39 -2.55 -11.34 -3.73
CA THR A 39 -1.11 -11.14 -3.49
C THR A 39 -0.74 -9.76 -3.98
N THR A 40 -0.66 -8.79 -3.07
CA THR A 40 -0.51 -7.39 -3.45
C THR A 40 0.95 -6.99 -3.63
N TRP A 41 1.23 -6.07 -4.55
CA TRP A 41 2.57 -5.52 -4.78
C TRP A 41 2.62 -4.00 -4.53
N SER A 42 3.84 -3.48 -4.38
CA SER A 42 4.13 -2.06 -4.15
C SER A 42 3.50 -1.47 -2.86
N PRO A 43 3.56 -2.15 -1.71
CA PRO A 43 2.91 -1.70 -0.47
C PRO A 43 3.42 -0.35 0.03
N ILE A 44 4.65 0.02 -0.33
CA ILE A 44 5.27 1.30 0.02
C ILE A 44 5.39 2.28 -1.17
N ALA A 45 4.57 2.08 -2.22
CA ALA A 45 4.49 2.96 -3.39
C ALA A 45 5.89 3.30 -3.97
N SER A 46 6.66 2.28 -4.34
CA SER A 46 8.03 2.43 -4.88
C SER A 46 9.01 3.18 -3.94
N GLY A 47 8.74 3.16 -2.65
CA GLY A 47 9.53 3.82 -1.61
C GLY A 47 9.04 5.22 -1.24
N VAL A 48 7.99 5.73 -1.86
CA VAL A 48 7.41 7.05 -1.52
C VAL A 48 6.90 7.07 -0.08
N LEU A 49 6.21 6.01 0.34
CA LEU A 49 5.68 5.87 1.70
C LEU A 49 6.75 5.68 2.79
N THR A 50 8.03 5.50 2.44
CA THR A 50 9.10 5.51 3.45
C THR A 50 9.41 6.91 3.98
N GLY A 51 8.93 7.95 3.31
CA GLY A 51 9.19 9.34 3.68
C GLY A 51 10.59 9.85 3.37
N LYS A 52 11.42 9.06 2.63
CA LYS A 52 12.79 9.44 2.26
C LYS A 52 12.89 10.46 1.14
N TYR A 53 11.82 10.63 0.36
CA TYR A 53 11.78 11.59 -0.73
C TYR A 53 11.18 12.92 -0.26
N SER A 54 11.71 14.01 -0.79
CA SER A 54 11.14 15.35 -0.63
C SER A 54 11.27 16.13 -1.94
N LYS A 55 10.58 17.27 -2.05
CA LYS A 55 10.66 18.12 -3.24
C LYS A 55 12.10 18.56 -3.47
N GLY A 56 12.63 18.26 -4.66
CA GLY A 56 13.99 18.59 -5.05
C GLY A 56 15.10 17.74 -4.40
N ASN A 57 14.76 16.75 -3.58
CA ASN A 57 15.76 15.86 -2.98
C ASN A 57 15.37 14.38 -3.15
N ILE A 58 16.10 13.72 -4.06
CA ILE A 58 16.04 12.28 -4.31
C ILE A 58 17.37 11.67 -3.88
N PRO A 59 17.40 10.83 -2.82
CA PRO A 59 18.65 10.20 -2.38
C PRO A 59 19.31 9.40 -3.50
N ALA A 60 20.62 9.55 -3.69
CA ALA A 60 21.37 8.96 -4.81
C ALA A 60 21.28 7.43 -4.88
N GLU A 61 21.19 6.74 -3.74
CA GLU A 61 21.03 5.27 -3.66
C GLU A 61 19.56 4.80 -3.72
N SER A 62 18.64 5.68 -4.09
CA SER A 62 17.21 5.33 -4.14
C SER A 62 16.79 4.91 -5.55
N ARG A 63 15.66 4.16 -5.61
CA ARG A 63 15.06 3.74 -6.89
C ARG A 63 14.85 4.91 -7.86
N PHE A 64 14.39 6.06 -7.37
CA PHE A 64 14.04 7.21 -8.20
C PHE A 64 15.28 8.00 -8.69
N ALA A 65 16.46 7.68 -8.19
CA ALA A 65 17.72 8.22 -8.75
C ALA A 65 18.13 7.54 -10.06
N LEU A 66 17.57 6.36 -10.36
CA LEU A 66 17.86 5.64 -11.60
C LEU A 66 17.11 6.26 -12.78
N ASP A 67 17.79 6.39 -13.94
CA ASP A 67 17.28 7.08 -15.13
C ASP A 67 15.95 6.49 -15.64
N ASN A 68 15.80 5.19 -15.63
CA ASN A 68 14.59 4.49 -16.08
C ASN A 68 13.38 4.71 -15.14
N TYR A 69 13.57 5.27 -13.95
CA TYR A 69 12.50 5.60 -13.00
C TYR A 69 12.14 7.09 -12.93
N LYS A 70 12.79 7.95 -13.70
CA LYS A 70 12.54 9.42 -13.70
C LYS A 70 11.08 9.77 -13.97
N ASN A 71 10.45 9.12 -14.95
CA ASN A 71 9.03 9.35 -15.25
C ASN A 71 8.12 8.93 -14.10
N LEU A 72 8.43 7.83 -13.42
CA LEU A 72 7.69 7.39 -12.25
C LEU A 72 7.88 8.35 -11.08
N ALA A 73 9.12 8.80 -10.85
CA ALA A 73 9.42 9.79 -9.81
C ALA A 73 8.63 11.08 -10.00
N ASN A 74 8.62 11.64 -11.22
CA ASN A 74 7.87 12.86 -11.53
C ASN A 74 6.38 12.74 -11.27
N ARG A 75 5.78 11.57 -11.54
CA ARG A 75 4.35 11.32 -11.28
C ARG A 75 4.03 11.07 -9.82
N SER A 76 4.99 10.49 -9.09
CA SER A 76 4.79 10.06 -7.70
C SER A 76 5.12 11.15 -6.68
N LEU A 77 6.09 12.02 -6.98
CA LEU A 77 6.60 13.05 -6.06
C LEU A 77 5.93 14.41 -6.28
N VAL A 78 4.61 14.39 -6.44
CA VAL A 78 3.80 15.62 -6.53
C VAL A 78 3.50 16.17 -5.13
N ASP A 79 3.23 17.47 -5.04
CA ASP A 79 3.05 18.18 -3.76
C ASP A 79 1.99 17.54 -2.86
N ASP A 80 0.87 17.08 -3.42
CA ASP A 80 -0.19 16.39 -2.67
C ASP A 80 0.29 15.07 -2.05
N THR A 81 1.02 14.25 -2.83
CA THR A 81 1.59 13.00 -2.32
C THR A 81 2.58 13.25 -1.20
N LEU A 82 3.49 14.22 -1.37
CA LEU A 82 4.47 14.57 -0.35
C LEU A 82 3.82 15.13 0.91
N ARG A 83 2.76 15.92 0.78
CA ARG A 83 1.95 16.41 1.90
C ARG A 83 1.33 15.25 2.68
N LYS A 84 0.72 14.28 2.01
CA LYS A 84 0.14 13.08 2.61
C LYS A 84 1.20 12.24 3.33
N VAL A 85 2.33 11.99 2.69
CA VAL A 85 3.45 11.26 3.31
C VAL A 85 3.93 11.97 4.59
N ASN A 86 4.09 13.29 4.56
CA ASN A 86 4.49 14.06 5.73
C ASN A 86 3.43 14.01 6.84
N GLY A 87 2.15 14.01 6.49
CA GLY A 87 1.05 13.88 7.44
C GLY A 87 0.97 12.50 8.11
N LEU A 88 1.50 11.44 7.47
CA LEU A 88 1.56 10.10 8.07
C LEU A 88 2.71 9.93 9.07
N LYS A 89 3.76 10.74 9.00
CA LYS A 89 4.94 10.62 9.89
C LYS A 89 4.59 10.71 11.39
N PRO A 90 3.74 11.65 11.84
CA PRO A 90 3.34 11.69 13.24
C PRO A 90 2.63 10.42 13.70
N ILE A 91 1.78 9.82 12.84
CA ILE A 91 1.06 8.58 13.16
C ILE A 91 2.04 7.41 13.32
N ALA A 92 3.00 7.26 12.40
CA ALA A 92 4.05 6.24 12.52
C ALA A 92 4.89 6.44 13.80
N SER A 93 5.24 7.70 14.12
CA SER A 93 5.99 8.04 15.34
C SER A 93 5.20 7.73 16.61
N GLU A 94 3.89 8.05 16.67
CA GLU A 94 3.00 7.73 17.78
C GLU A 94 2.92 6.21 18.04
N LEU A 95 2.94 5.43 16.98
CA LEU A 95 2.94 3.96 17.06
C LEU A 95 4.34 3.36 17.33
N GLY A 96 5.40 4.15 17.30
CA GLY A 96 6.79 3.68 17.48
C GLY A 96 7.31 2.82 16.32
N VAL A 97 6.79 3.03 15.10
CA VAL A 97 7.11 2.22 13.91
C VAL A 97 7.69 3.05 12.78
N SER A 98 8.38 2.40 11.83
CA SER A 98 8.81 3.10 10.64
C SER A 98 7.65 3.32 9.65
N MET A 99 7.81 4.31 8.77
CA MET A 99 6.87 4.57 7.69
C MET A 99 6.70 3.37 6.74
N ALA A 100 7.77 2.60 6.50
CA ALA A 100 7.71 1.38 5.70
C ALA A 100 6.87 0.31 6.39
N GLN A 101 7.09 0.08 7.68
CA GLN A 101 6.30 -0.84 8.49
C GLN A 101 4.83 -0.45 8.52
N LEU A 102 4.51 0.84 8.70
CA LEU A 102 3.14 1.34 8.66
C LEU A 102 2.45 1.02 7.32
N GLY A 103 3.11 1.30 6.20
CA GLY A 103 2.55 1.05 4.86
C GLY A 103 2.32 -0.44 4.58
N ILE A 104 3.27 -1.30 4.95
CA ILE A 104 3.16 -2.76 4.78
C ILE A 104 2.07 -3.34 5.69
N ALA A 105 2.07 -2.94 6.97
CA ALA A 105 1.07 -3.38 7.94
C ALA A 105 -0.35 -2.96 7.51
N TRP A 106 -0.50 -1.75 6.99
CA TRP A 106 -1.77 -1.27 6.48
C TRP A 106 -2.30 -2.15 5.33
N CYS A 107 -1.44 -2.56 4.40
CA CYS A 107 -1.83 -3.50 3.34
C CYS A 107 -2.21 -4.86 3.92
N ALA A 108 -1.43 -5.38 4.87
CA ALA A 108 -1.63 -6.68 5.50
C ALA A 108 -2.87 -6.72 6.42
N SER A 109 -3.34 -5.58 6.91
CA SER A 109 -4.54 -5.48 7.75
C SER A 109 -5.86 -5.69 6.96
N ASN A 110 -5.82 -5.65 5.63
CA ASN A 110 -7.01 -5.91 4.82
C ASN A 110 -7.29 -7.43 4.78
N PRO A 111 -8.47 -7.88 5.23
CA PRO A 111 -8.79 -9.32 5.33
C PRO A 111 -8.81 -10.05 3.98
N ASN A 112 -8.91 -9.34 2.86
CA ASN A 112 -8.88 -9.95 1.52
C ASN A 112 -7.44 -10.08 0.97
N VAL A 113 -6.43 -9.56 1.67
CA VAL A 113 -5.03 -9.66 1.28
C VAL A 113 -4.40 -10.89 1.92
N SER A 114 -4.10 -11.89 1.11
CA SER A 114 -3.46 -13.14 1.55
C SER A 114 -1.95 -12.98 1.73
N SER A 115 -1.32 -12.12 0.93
CA SER A 115 0.12 -11.87 1.00
C SER A 115 0.46 -10.47 0.48
N VAL A 116 1.44 -9.83 1.13
CA VAL A 116 2.00 -8.54 0.72
C VAL A 116 3.40 -8.77 0.16
N ILE A 117 3.57 -8.57 -1.15
CA ILE A 117 4.86 -8.73 -1.82
C ILE A 117 5.70 -7.49 -1.55
N THR A 118 6.80 -7.68 -0.86
CA THR A 118 7.76 -6.61 -0.56
C THR A 118 9.02 -6.72 -1.41
N GLY A 119 9.77 -5.62 -1.50
CA GLY A 119 11.08 -5.60 -2.14
C GLY A 119 12.06 -4.82 -1.29
N ALA A 120 13.34 -5.23 -1.34
CA ALA A 120 14.42 -4.58 -0.64
C ALA A 120 15.70 -4.58 -1.48
N THR A 121 16.55 -3.58 -1.27
CA THR A 121 17.88 -3.47 -1.87
C THR A 121 19.00 -3.75 -0.88
N LYS A 122 18.66 -3.85 0.43
CA LYS A 122 19.57 -4.15 1.53
C LYS A 122 18.91 -5.15 2.47
N GLU A 123 19.69 -6.05 3.05
CA GLU A 123 19.23 -7.06 4.02
C GLU A 123 18.49 -6.42 5.21
N SER A 124 19.02 -5.30 5.74
CA SER A 124 18.40 -4.58 6.85
C SER A 124 16.97 -4.13 6.57
N GLN A 125 16.64 -3.82 5.31
CA GLN A 125 15.28 -3.47 4.91
C GLN A 125 14.33 -4.69 4.96
N ILE A 126 14.83 -5.89 4.67
CA ILE A 126 14.02 -7.12 4.79
C ILE A 126 13.67 -7.35 6.25
N VAL A 127 14.67 -7.29 7.14
CA VAL A 127 14.48 -7.46 8.59
C VAL A 127 13.48 -6.40 9.12
N GLU A 128 13.60 -5.15 8.70
CA GLU A 128 12.68 -4.07 9.05
C GLU A 128 11.26 -4.34 8.54
N ASN A 129 11.13 -4.69 7.26
CA ASN A 129 9.82 -4.92 6.63
C ASN A 129 9.07 -6.09 7.25
N MET A 130 9.77 -7.16 7.66
CA MET A 130 9.13 -8.33 8.29
C MET A 130 8.48 -8.00 9.64
N LYS A 131 8.99 -7.02 10.38
CA LYS A 131 8.37 -6.53 11.61
C LYS A 131 7.03 -5.83 11.39
N ALA A 132 6.66 -5.53 10.15
CA ALA A 132 5.36 -4.93 9.85
C ALA A 132 4.18 -5.81 10.31
N LEU A 133 4.35 -7.13 10.41
CA LEU A 133 3.30 -8.02 10.92
C LEU A 133 2.99 -7.77 12.41
N GLU A 134 3.98 -7.33 13.20
CA GLU A 134 3.79 -6.95 14.60
C GLU A 134 3.01 -5.63 14.75
N VAL A 135 2.95 -4.84 13.67
CA VAL A 135 2.25 -3.55 13.63
C VAL A 135 0.76 -3.73 13.32
N VAL A 136 0.36 -4.81 12.62
CA VAL A 136 -1.04 -5.04 12.23
C VAL A 136 -2.02 -4.92 13.40
N PRO A 137 -1.78 -5.53 14.57
CA PRO A 137 -2.70 -5.39 15.72
C PRO A 137 -2.74 -3.98 16.32
N LEU A 138 -1.78 -3.11 16.01
CA LEU A 138 -1.76 -1.71 16.47
C LEU A 138 -2.64 -0.81 15.58
N LEU A 139 -3.05 -1.27 14.40
CA LEU A 139 -3.91 -0.53 13.48
C LEU A 139 -5.38 -0.64 13.91
N THR A 140 -5.70 -0.02 15.06
CA THR A 140 -7.07 0.06 15.54
C THR A 140 -7.96 0.87 14.59
N PRO A 141 -9.29 0.78 14.68
CA PRO A 141 -10.19 1.62 13.88
C PRO A 141 -9.86 3.11 13.97
N GLU A 142 -9.51 3.61 15.15
CA GLU A 142 -9.15 5.01 15.38
C GLU A 142 -7.84 5.39 14.63
N VAL A 143 -6.86 4.48 14.60
CA VAL A 143 -5.60 4.69 13.85
C VAL A 143 -5.89 4.69 12.35
N LEU A 144 -6.72 3.76 11.86
CA LEU A 144 -7.10 3.71 10.45
C LEU A 144 -7.88 4.95 10.02
N GLU A 145 -8.73 5.51 10.88
CA GLU A 145 -9.41 6.78 10.63
C GLU A 145 -8.45 7.96 10.58
N LYS A 146 -7.46 8.04 11.49
CA LYS A 146 -6.39 9.04 11.44
C LYS A 146 -5.61 8.97 10.12
N ILE A 147 -5.26 7.75 9.68
CA ILE A 147 -4.58 7.53 8.39
C ILE A 147 -5.46 8.02 7.24
N GLU A 148 -6.75 7.65 7.21
CA GLU A 148 -7.66 8.05 6.15
C GLU A 148 -7.89 9.56 6.11
N ALA A 149 -7.96 10.22 7.25
CA ALA A 149 -8.08 11.68 7.33
C ALA A 149 -6.89 12.40 6.66
N VAL A 150 -5.70 11.77 6.68
CA VAL A 150 -4.49 12.30 6.02
C VAL A 150 -4.49 11.99 4.52
N VAL A 151 -4.71 10.70 4.15
CA VAL A 151 -4.51 10.25 2.75
C VAL A 151 -5.72 10.49 1.87
N GLN A 152 -6.93 10.46 2.42
CA GLN A 152 -8.20 10.71 1.70
C GLN A 152 -8.30 9.94 0.39
N SER A 153 -7.91 8.66 0.42
CA SER A 153 -7.80 7.81 -0.77
C SER A 153 -8.82 6.69 -0.84
N LYS A 154 -9.71 6.60 0.17
CA LYS A 154 -10.74 5.57 0.21
C LYS A 154 -11.68 5.69 -0.99
N PRO A 155 -11.78 4.65 -1.83
CA PRO A 155 -12.63 4.70 -3.00
C PRO A 155 -14.12 4.70 -2.62
N LYS A 156 -14.94 5.33 -3.43
CA LYS A 156 -16.38 5.13 -3.36
C LYS A 156 -16.69 3.69 -3.78
N ARG A 157 -17.56 3.02 -3.04
CA ARG A 157 -18.08 1.71 -3.47
C ARG A 157 -18.88 1.89 -4.75
N LEU A 158 -18.71 0.93 -5.67
CA LEU A 158 -19.59 0.86 -6.83
C LEU A 158 -20.99 0.54 -6.37
N GLU A 159 -21.98 1.30 -6.83
CA GLU A 159 -23.39 0.96 -6.57
C GLU A 159 -23.73 -0.35 -7.27
N SER A 160 -24.34 -1.28 -6.53
CA SER A 160 -24.86 -2.49 -7.13
C SER A 160 -26.21 -2.17 -7.75
N TYR A 161 -26.32 -2.27 -9.06
CA TYR A 161 -27.57 -2.10 -9.81
C TYR A 161 -28.38 -3.41 -9.91
N ARG A 162 -28.17 -4.36 -8.96
CA ARG A 162 -28.91 -5.62 -8.90
C ARG A 162 -29.55 -5.81 -7.53
#